data_ef244de7d6bb9b1ddcee64d02f02c203
#
_entry.id   ef244de7d6bb9b1ddcee64d02f02c203
#
_cell.length_a   1.000
_cell.length_b   1.000
_cell.length_c   1.000
_cell.angle_alpha   90.00
_cell.angle_beta   90.00
_cell.angle_gamma   90.00
#
_symmetry.space_group_name_H-M   'P 1'
#
loop_
_entity.id
_entity.type
_entity.pdbx_description
1 polymer ?
#
loop_
_entity_poly.entity_id
_entity_poly.type
_entity_poly.pdbx_seq_one_letter_code
_entity_poly.pdbx_strand_id
1 'polypeptide(L)'
;EMSASLVGSEMCIRDSITIVVSPLVSLMKDQVGALVQAGVAAAFLNNSLTDNQKALMLRRAREGWYKIIYVAPERLEMPGFQRFAQEKLISMVTVDEAHCISQWGQDFRPSYLRIKAFVDSLPNRPVVGAFTATATARVRDDIRSHLELHQPYEVTTGFDRPNLYFETRRALPSQKPKELLDLVLREGDNAGIVYCSTTKQVDETARL
;
A
#
# COMPACT_ATOMS: atom_id res chain seq x y z
N GLU A 1 3.52 -14.94 14.82
CA GLU A 1 2.97 -16.17 14.19
C GLU A 1 1.50 -15.95 13.92
N MET A 2 1.16 -15.49 12.69
CA MET A 2 -0.23 -15.52 12.24
C MET A 2 -0.51 -16.90 11.68
N SER A 3 -0.99 -17.81 12.51
CA SER A 3 -1.60 -19.05 12.07
C SER A 3 -3.04 -18.76 11.70
N ALA A 4 -3.26 -18.23 10.50
CA ALA A 4 -4.57 -18.27 9.89
C ALA A 4 -4.77 -19.68 9.36
N SER A 5 -5.55 -20.47 10.09
CA SER A 5 -6.10 -21.73 9.59
C SER A 5 -7.00 -21.44 8.39
N LEU A 6 -6.43 -21.31 7.21
CA LEU A 6 -7.13 -21.35 5.94
C LEU A 6 -7.44 -22.80 5.63
N VAL A 7 -8.46 -23.35 6.30
CA VAL A 7 -9.10 -24.59 5.89
C VAL A 7 -10.01 -24.27 4.71
N GLY A 8 -9.40 -24.20 3.55
CA GLY A 8 -10.10 -24.21 2.27
C GLY A 8 -9.30 -25.08 1.32
N SER A 9 -9.94 -26.00 0.66
CA SER A 9 -9.32 -27.04 -0.15
C SER A 9 -8.10 -26.53 -0.94
N GLU A 10 -7.03 -27.33 -1.02
CA GLU A 10 -5.79 -27.02 -1.78
C GLU A 10 -6.07 -26.55 -3.23
N MET A 11 -7.20 -26.92 -3.80
CA MET A 11 -7.67 -26.47 -5.11
C MET A 11 -7.96 -24.96 -5.15
N CYS A 12 -8.54 -24.35 -4.11
CA CYS A 12 -8.81 -22.92 -4.06
C CYS A 12 -7.51 -22.09 -4.01
N ILE A 13 -6.46 -22.60 -3.37
CA ILE A 13 -5.17 -21.90 -3.27
C ILE A 13 -4.44 -21.90 -4.62
N ARG A 14 -4.59 -22.94 -5.43
CA ARG A 14 -3.88 -23.05 -6.72
C ARG A 14 -4.42 -22.10 -7.79
N ASP A 15 -5.73 -21.85 -7.84
CA ASP A 15 -6.37 -21.12 -8.95
C ASP A 15 -6.86 -19.73 -8.55
N SER A 16 -6.74 -19.33 -7.28
CA SER A 16 -7.17 -18.03 -6.82
C SER A 16 -6.09 -16.95 -6.92
N ILE A 17 -6.53 -15.71 -7.03
CA ILE A 17 -5.69 -14.52 -7.13
C ILE A 17 -6.00 -13.59 -5.96
N THR A 18 -4.96 -13.02 -5.37
CA THR A 18 -5.06 -11.90 -4.43
C THR A 18 -4.85 -10.59 -5.18
N ILE A 19 -5.76 -9.65 -5.04
CA ILE A 19 -5.61 -8.28 -5.53
C ILE A 19 -5.14 -7.39 -4.36
N VAL A 20 -4.06 -6.66 -4.54
CA VAL A 20 -3.57 -5.66 -3.59
C VAL A 20 -3.78 -4.28 -4.18
N VAL A 21 -4.69 -3.51 -3.61
CA VAL A 21 -4.93 -2.12 -4.01
C VAL A 21 -3.99 -1.23 -3.22
N SER A 22 -3.07 -0.54 -3.90
CA SER A 22 -2.08 0.34 -3.27
C SER A 22 -2.00 1.70 -3.98
N PRO A 23 -1.82 2.82 -3.26
CA PRO A 23 -1.78 4.15 -3.85
C PRO A 23 -0.39 4.52 -4.37
N LEU A 24 0.64 3.79 -3.95
CA LEU A 24 2.05 4.16 -4.13
C LEU A 24 2.68 3.39 -5.30
N VAL A 25 2.51 3.93 -6.51
CA VAL A 25 3.01 3.34 -7.76
C VAL A 25 4.52 3.04 -7.71
N SER A 26 5.32 3.90 -7.08
CA SER A 26 6.76 3.70 -6.91
C SER A 26 7.09 2.48 -6.06
N LEU A 27 6.35 2.26 -4.96
CA LEU A 27 6.58 1.13 -4.07
C LEU A 27 6.07 -0.20 -4.64
N MET A 28 5.06 -0.18 -5.51
CA MET A 28 4.55 -1.41 -6.12
C MET A 28 5.65 -2.22 -6.82
N LYS A 29 6.55 -1.54 -7.54
CA LYS A 29 7.65 -2.21 -8.25
C LYS A 29 8.60 -2.91 -7.31
N ASP A 30 8.94 -2.27 -6.20
CA ASP A 30 9.86 -2.81 -5.20
C ASP A 30 9.20 -3.96 -4.42
N GLN A 31 7.94 -3.80 -4.01
CA GLN A 31 7.17 -4.85 -3.33
C GLN A 31 7.00 -6.09 -4.21
N VAL A 32 6.63 -5.91 -5.49
CA VAL A 32 6.52 -7.02 -6.44
C VAL A 32 7.89 -7.64 -6.70
N GLY A 33 8.95 -6.83 -6.81
CA GLY A 33 10.32 -7.32 -6.96
C GLY A 33 10.75 -8.22 -5.80
N ALA A 34 10.48 -7.81 -4.55
CA ALA A 34 10.76 -8.58 -3.36
C ALA A 34 9.97 -9.91 -3.31
N LEU A 35 8.68 -9.87 -3.70
CA LEU A 35 7.85 -11.08 -3.78
C LEU A 35 8.39 -12.08 -4.82
N VAL A 36 8.77 -11.59 -6.00
CA VAL A 36 9.33 -12.43 -7.06
C VAL A 36 10.67 -13.05 -6.62
N GLN A 37 11.54 -12.28 -5.94
CA GLN A 37 12.77 -12.81 -5.36
C GLN A 37 12.52 -13.88 -4.30
N ALA A 38 11.42 -13.74 -3.54
CA ALA A 38 10.97 -14.75 -2.58
C ALA A 38 10.25 -15.95 -3.23
N GLY A 39 10.21 -16.04 -4.57
CA GLY A 39 9.57 -17.13 -5.31
C GLY A 39 8.06 -17.01 -5.46
N VAL A 40 7.46 -15.87 -5.10
CA VAL A 40 6.02 -15.63 -5.25
C VAL A 40 5.73 -15.01 -6.61
N ALA A 41 4.85 -15.64 -7.37
CA ALA A 41 4.43 -15.14 -8.68
C ALA A 41 3.54 -13.90 -8.52
N ALA A 42 4.13 -12.72 -8.63
CA ALA A 42 3.46 -11.44 -8.46
C ALA A 42 3.64 -10.51 -9.68
N ALA A 43 2.68 -9.60 -9.88
CA ALA A 43 2.72 -8.57 -10.90
C ALA A 43 2.10 -7.27 -10.41
N PHE A 44 2.28 -6.17 -11.15
CA PHE A 44 1.59 -4.92 -10.89
C PHE A 44 0.91 -4.35 -12.14
N LEU A 45 -0.16 -3.60 -11.94
CA LEU A 45 -0.91 -2.90 -12.97
C LEU A 45 -1.12 -1.44 -12.54
N ASN A 46 -0.36 -0.53 -13.14
CA ASN A 46 -0.43 0.89 -12.85
C ASN A 46 -0.23 1.76 -14.11
N ASN A 47 -0.14 3.06 -13.95
CA ASN A 47 -0.02 4.01 -15.05
C ASN A 47 1.36 4.04 -15.72
N SER A 48 2.39 3.47 -15.10
CA SER A 48 3.74 3.43 -15.68
C SER A 48 3.89 2.40 -16.81
N LEU A 49 2.94 1.45 -16.92
CA LEU A 49 2.94 0.43 -17.97
C LEU A 49 2.35 0.98 -19.26
N THR A 50 2.98 0.64 -20.39
CA THR A 50 2.39 0.86 -21.73
C THR A 50 1.16 -0.03 -21.93
N ASP A 51 0.33 0.29 -22.91
CA ASP A 51 -0.89 -0.49 -23.18
C ASP A 51 -0.58 -1.93 -23.61
N ASN A 52 0.51 -2.15 -24.34
CA ASN A 52 0.99 -3.48 -24.68
C ASN A 52 1.43 -4.28 -23.43
N GLN A 53 2.13 -3.63 -22.49
CA GLN A 53 2.53 -4.26 -21.23
C GLN A 53 1.31 -4.62 -20.37
N LYS A 54 0.31 -3.72 -20.27
CA LYS A 54 -0.95 -3.98 -19.58
C LYS A 54 -1.69 -5.17 -20.19
N ALA A 55 -1.82 -5.20 -21.52
CA ALA A 55 -2.48 -6.30 -22.24
C ALA A 55 -1.76 -7.64 -22.02
N LEU A 56 -0.43 -7.64 -22.10
CA LEU A 56 0.39 -8.83 -21.82
C LEU A 56 0.24 -9.31 -20.38
N MET A 57 0.26 -8.38 -19.42
CA MET A 57 0.08 -8.72 -17.99
C MET A 57 -1.28 -9.35 -17.75
N LEU A 58 -2.38 -8.76 -18.25
CA LEU A 58 -3.72 -9.31 -18.09
C LEU A 58 -3.89 -10.67 -18.80
N ARG A 59 -3.25 -10.88 -19.97
CA ARG A 59 -3.24 -12.19 -20.61
C ARG A 59 -2.57 -13.24 -19.74
N ARG A 60 -1.36 -12.96 -19.22
CA ARG A 60 -0.63 -13.85 -18.32
C ARG A 60 -1.40 -14.11 -17.02
N ALA A 61 -2.09 -13.09 -16.50
CA ALA A 61 -2.96 -13.26 -15.33
C ALA A 61 -4.11 -14.23 -15.60
N ARG A 62 -4.74 -14.16 -16.80
CA ARG A 62 -5.76 -15.14 -17.23
C ARG A 62 -5.20 -16.55 -17.38
N GLU A 63 -3.97 -16.70 -17.78
CA GLU A 63 -3.26 -17.96 -17.90
C GLU A 63 -2.80 -18.52 -16.53
N GLY A 64 -3.02 -17.79 -15.43
CA GLY A 64 -2.69 -18.23 -14.07
C GLY A 64 -1.23 -18.03 -13.65
N TRP A 65 -0.50 -17.15 -14.36
CA TRP A 65 0.92 -16.90 -14.07
C TRP A 65 1.15 -16.18 -12.73
N TYR A 66 0.14 -15.47 -12.20
CA TYR A 66 0.29 -14.65 -11.01
C TYR A 66 -0.65 -15.07 -9.90
N LYS A 67 -0.17 -15.02 -8.66
CA LYS A 67 -0.94 -15.24 -7.44
C LYS A 67 -1.30 -13.94 -6.74
N ILE A 68 -0.47 -12.92 -6.90
CA ILE A 68 -0.67 -11.61 -6.30
C ILE A 68 -0.56 -10.56 -7.41
N ILE A 69 -1.55 -9.67 -7.50
CA ILE A 69 -1.55 -8.56 -8.45
C ILE A 69 -1.75 -7.25 -7.69
N TYR A 70 -0.75 -6.40 -7.71
CA TYR A 70 -0.84 -5.04 -7.22
C TYR A 70 -1.52 -4.15 -8.25
N VAL A 71 -2.49 -3.36 -7.84
CA VAL A 71 -3.22 -2.45 -8.72
C VAL A 71 -3.33 -1.06 -8.11
N ALA A 72 -3.18 -0.03 -8.94
CA ALA A 72 -3.56 1.32 -8.55
C ALA A 72 -5.10 1.42 -8.49
N PRO A 73 -5.68 2.12 -7.51
CA PRO A 73 -7.14 2.15 -7.31
C PRO A 73 -7.91 2.62 -8.54
N GLU A 74 -7.34 3.52 -9.36
CA GLU A 74 -7.94 4.01 -10.61
C GLU A 74 -8.08 2.91 -11.69
N ARG A 75 -7.36 1.80 -11.53
CA ARG A 75 -7.39 0.68 -12.48
C ARG A 75 -8.54 -0.28 -12.24
N LEU A 76 -9.14 -0.25 -11.07
CA LEU A 76 -10.28 -1.11 -10.72
C LEU A 76 -11.50 -0.89 -11.64
N GLU A 77 -11.65 0.32 -12.19
CA GLU A 77 -12.76 0.67 -13.11
C GLU A 77 -12.45 0.40 -14.58
N MET A 78 -11.23 0.00 -14.92
CA MET A 78 -10.89 -0.26 -16.32
C MET A 78 -11.64 -1.49 -16.84
N PRO A 79 -12.33 -1.39 -17.98
CA PRO A 79 -13.13 -2.51 -18.51
C PRO A 79 -12.33 -3.79 -18.72
N GLY A 80 -11.05 -3.67 -19.09
CA GLY A 80 -10.16 -4.82 -19.25
C GLY A 80 -9.83 -5.53 -17.95
N PHE A 81 -9.64 -4.77 -16.87
CA PHE A 81 -9.39 -5.32 -15.54
C PHE A 81 -10.65 -5.90 -14.91
N GLN A 82 -11.79 -5.21 -15.04
CA GLN A 82 -13.07 -5.71 -14.55
C GLN A 82 -13.46 -7.03 -15.19
N ARG A 83 -13.35 -7.14 -16.53
CA ARG A 83 -13.59 -8.42 -17.22
C ARG A 83 -12.66 -9.52 -16.70
N PHE A 84 -11.37 -9.25 -16.56
CA PHE A 84 -10.45 -10.20 -15.97
C PHE A 84 -10.86 -10.64 -14.57
N ALA A 85 -11.24 -9.70 -13.71
CA ALA A 85 -11.64 -9.99 -12.34
C ALA A 85 -12.95 -10.78 -12.23
N GLN A 86 -13.85 -10.66 -13.22
CA GLN A 86 -15.08 -11.46 -13.31
C GLN A 86 -14.82 -12.87 -13.86
N GLU A 87 -13.78 -13.06 -14.67
CA GLU A 87 -13.41 -14.36 -15.26
C GLU A 87 -12.59 -15.24 -14.28
N LYS A 88 -11.97 -14.64 -13.26
CA LYS A 88 -11.05 -15.33 -12.35
C LYS A 88 -11.57 -15.33 -10.91
N LEU A 89 -11.20 -16.37 -10.17
CA LEU A 89 -11.49 -16.43 -8.74
C LEU A 89 -10.57 -15.47 -7.99
N ILE A 90 -11.11 -14.36 -7.54
CA ILE A 90 -10.44 -13.45 -6.61
C ILE A 90 -10.79 -13.90 -5.20
N SER A 91 -9.82 -14.45 -4.49
CA SER A 91 -10.03 -14.97 -3.12
C SER A 91 -9.84 -13.90 -2.06
N MET A 92 -9.01 -12.87 -2.35
CA MET A 92 -8.72 -11.81 -1.40
C MET A 92 -8.52 -10.48 -2.11
N VAL A 93 -9.05 -9.42 -1.53
CA VAL A 93 -8.74 -8.03 -1.87
C VAL A 93 -8.10 -7.37 -0.65
N THR A 94 -6.85 -6.99 -0.78
CA THR A 94 -6.09 -6.28 0.25
C THR A 94 -6.05 -4.80 -0.10
N VAL A 95 -6.47 -3.95 0.83
CA VAL A 95 -6.41 -2.50 0.70
C VAL A 95 -5.24 -2.00 1.52
N ASP A 96 -4.17 -1.64 0.83
CA ASP A 96 -2.98 -1.02 1.42
C ASP A 96 -3.21 0.48 1.61
N GLU A 97 -2.58 1.07 2.62
CA GLU A 97 -2.79 2.47 3.03
C GLU A 97 -4.29 2.82 3.16
N ALA A 98 -5.04 1.94 3.81
CA ALA A 98 -6.50 2.03 3.87
C ALA A 98 -7.01 3.36 4.47
N HIS A 99 -6.16 4.12 5.19
CA HIS A 99 -6.49 5.46 5.67
C HIS A 99 -6.84 6.44 4.54
N CYS A 100 -6.39 6.16 3.29
CA CYS A 100 -6.74 6.95 2.12
C CYS A 100 -8.24 6.96 1.78
N ILE A 101 -9.05 6.06 2.36
CA ILE A 101 -10.50 6.03 2.15
C ILE A 101 -11.22 7.11 2.96
N SER A 102 -10.63 7.59 4.05
CA SER A 102 -11.22 8.53 4.98
C SER A 102 -10.80 9.96 4.66
N GLN A 103 -11.76 10.90 4.65
CA GLN A 103 -11.48 12.33 4.56
C GLN A 103 -10.70 12.86 5.78
N TRP A 104 -10.67 12.10 6.86
CA TRP A 104 -9.94 12.40 8.09
C TRP A 104 -8.59 11.68 8.14
N GLY A 105 -8.24 10.92 7.09
CA GLY A 105 -6.93 10.33 6.90
C GLY A 105 -5.89 11.39 6.46
N GLN A 106 -4.63 11.03 6.54
CA GLN A 106 -3.53 11.94 6.17
C GLN A 106 -3.45 12.20 4.65
N ASP A 107 -3.95 11.26 3.83
CA ASP A 107 -3.88 11.32 2.36
C ASP A 107 -5.18 10.77 1.75
N PHE A 108 -6.26 11.57 1.82
CA PHE A 108 -7.54 11.17 1.25
C PHE A 108 -7.47 11.05 -0.26
N ARG A 109 -7.93 9.91 -0.79
CA ARG A 109 -7.98 9.64 -2.24
C ARG A 109 -9.38 9.20 -2.68
N PRO A 110 -10.11 10.01 -3.46
CA PRO A 110 -11.46 9.68 -3.91
C PRO A 110 -11.57 8.33 -4.64
N SER A 111 -10.50 7.89 -5.31
CA SER A 111 -10.45 6.59 -5.98
C SER A 111 -10.62 5.40 -5.03
N TYR A 112 -10.27 5.56 -3.73
CA TYR A 112 -10.45 4.52 -2.73
C TYR A 112 -11.92 4.23 -2.41
N LEU A 113 -12.80 5.22 -2.55
CA LEU A 113 -14.25 5.03 -2.36
C LEU A 113 -14.85 4.04 -3.36
N ARG A 114 -14.17 3.76 -4.46
CA ARG A 114 -14.60 2.84 -5.51
C ARG A 114 -14.23 1.39 -5.27
N ILE A 115 -13.37 1.12 -4.29
CA ILE A 115 -12.92 -0.24 -3.96
C ILE A 115 -14.10 -1.13 -3.59
N LYS A 116 -15.04 -0.60 -2.79
CA LYS A 116 -16.27 -1.34 -2.44
C LYS A 116 -17.05 -1.76 -3.68
N ALA A 117 -17.32 -0.82 -4.58
CA ALA A 117 -18.06 -1.11 -5.81
C ALA A 117 -17.36 -2.19 -6.66
N PHE A 118 -16.03 -2.19 -6.70
CA PHE A 118 -15.27 -3.25 -7.33
C PHE A 118 -15.48 -4.60 -6.63
N VAL A 119 -15.35 -4.66 -5.30
CA VAL A 119 -15.56 -5.88 -4.51
C VAL A 119 -16.95 -6.44 -4.74
N ASP A 120 -17.98 -5.58 -4.75
CA ASP A 120 -19.38 -5.97 -4.94
C ASP A 120 -19.69 -6.45 -6.37
N SER A 121 -18.87 -6.01 -7.35
CA SER A 121 -19.00 -6.45 -8.75
C SER A 121 -18.46 -7.86 -9.01
N LEU A 122 -17.69 -8.43 -8.07
CA LEU A 122 -17.09 -9.75 -8.24
C LEU A 122 -18.16 -10.86 -8.09
N PRO A 123 -18.07 -11.97 -8.86
CA PRO A 123 -19.02 -13.06 -8.79
C PRO A 123 -19.17 -13.68 -7.38
N ASN A 124 -18.06 -13.71 -6.65
CA ASN A 124 -18.01 -14.15 -5.26
C ASN A 124 -17.32 -13.06 -4.44
N ARG A 125 -17.91 -12.68 -3.30
CA ARG A 125 -17.29 -11.73 -2.40
C ARG A 125 -15.99 -12.31 -1.84
N PRO A 126 -14.83 -11.68 -2.09
CA PRO A 126 -13.55 -12.12 -1.55
C PRO A 126 -13.42 -11.78 -0.06
N VAL A 127 -12.43 -12.36 0.59
CA VAL A 127 -11.96 -11.83 1.87
C VAL A 127 -11.38 -10.43 1.64
N VAL A 128 -11.82 -9.45 2.45
CA VAL A 128 -11.32 -8.08 2.35
C VAL A 128 -10.44 -7.79 3.55
N GLY A 129 -9.16 -7.45 3.30
CA GLY A 129 -8.20 -7.00 4.30
C GLY A 129 -7.89 -5.52 4.11
N ALA A 130 -7.83 -4.74 5.20
CA ALA A 130 -7.45 -3.34 5.18
C ALA A 130 -6.25 -3.10 6.10
N PHE A 131 -5.19 -2.51 5.56
CA PHE A 131 -3.94 -2.28 6.27
C PHE A 131 -3.55 -0.81 6.20
N THR A 132 -3.10 -0.27 7.33
CA THR A 132 -2.58 1.09 7.41
C THR A 132 -1.65 1.23 8.61
N ALA A 133 -0.62 2.05 8.47
CA ALA A 133 0.27 2.38 9.58
C ALA A 133 -0.33 3.46 10.50
N THR A 134 -1.29 4.25 10.01
CA THR A 134 -1.80 5.44 10.70
C THR A 134 -3.33 5.50 10.63
N ALA A 135 -4.02 5.09 11.68
CA ALA A 135 -5.47 5.21 11.74
C ALA A 135 -5.93 5.59 13.14
N THR A 136 -6.57 6.75 13.26
CA THR A 136 -7.32 7.13 14.46
C THR A 136 -8.59 6.27 14.57
N ALA A 137 -9.28 6.30 15.72
CA ALA A 137 -10.55 5.59 15.89
C ALA A 137 -11.56 5.94 14.77
N ARG A 138 -11.68 7.23 14.47
CA ARG A 138 -12.57 7.73 13.41
C ARG A 138 -12.21 7.19 12.03
N VAL A 139 -10.92 7.17 11.69
CA VAL A 139 -10.43 6.62 10.41
C VAL A 139 -10.73 5.11 10.32
N ARG A 140 -10.59 4.37 11.43
CA ARG A 140 -10.94 2.94 11.46
C ARG A 140 -12.43 2.71 11.23
N ASP A 141 -13.30 3.55 11.82
CA ASP A 141 -14.74 3.47 11.60
C ASP A 141 -15.11 3.76 10.14
N ASP A 142 -14.47 4.76 9.51
CA ASP A 142 -14.63 5.04 8.08
C ASP A 142 -14.17 3.86 7.21
N ILE A 143 -13.02 3.26 7.51
CA ILE A 143 -12.53 2.08 6.78
C ILE A 143 -13.55 0.94 6.85
N ARG A 144 -14.05 0.62 8.05
CA ARG A 144 -15.08 -0.41 8.23
C ARG A 144 -16.34 -0.13 7.42
N SER A 145 -16.83 1.09 7.51
CA SER A 145 -18.08 1.53 6.86
C SER A 145 -17.96 1.53 5.35
N HIS A 146 -16.91 2.19 4.79
CA HIS A 146 -16.75 2.34 3.35
C HIS A 146 -16.41 1.04 2.63
N LEU A 147 -15.69 0.12 3.28
CA LEU A 147 -15.40 -1.21 2.73
C LEU A 147 -16.45 -2.25 3.11
N GLU A 148 -17.47 -1.88 3.91
CA GLU A 148 -18.50 -2.80 4.44
C GLU A 148 -17.86 -4.09 5.01
N LEU A 149 -16.91 -3.93 5.93
CA LEU A 149 -16.26 -5.08 6.53
C LEU A 149 -17.21 -5.77 7.52
N HIS A 150 -17.51 -7.05 7.26
CA HIS A 150 -18.42 -7.83 8.09
C HIS A 150 -17.67 -8.50 9.25
N GLN A 151 -17.94 -8.07 10.49
CA GLN A 151 -17.32 -8.60 11.71
C GLN A 151 -15.78 -8.76 11.57
N PRO A 152 -15.07 -7.68 11.21
CA PRO A 152 -13.64 -7.78 10.92
C PRO A 152 -12.86 -8.15 12.19
N TYR A 153 -11.85 -8.98 12.01
CA TYR A 153 -10.83 -9.15 13.03
C TYR A 153 -9.90 -7.93 13.01
N GLU A 154 -9.86 -7.18 14.10
CA GLU A 154 -9.07 -5.96 14.20
C GLU A 154 -7.86 -6.16 15.10
N VAL A 155 -6.70 -5.77 14.59
CA VAL A 155 -5.46 -5.73 15.35
C VAL A 155 -4.90 -4.32 15.29
N THR A 156 -4.64 -3.73 16.43
CA THR A 156 -3.92 -2.46 16.56
C THR A 156 -2.65 -2.73 17.33
N THR A 157 -1.50 -2.61 16.65
CA THR A 157 -0.20 -2.57 17.32
C THR A 157 0.02 -1.15 17.84
N GLY A 158 0.58 -1.00 19.03
CA GLY A 158 0.84 0.33 19.62
C GLY A 158 1.75 1.18 18.74
N PHE A 159 1.65 2.51 18.88
CA PHE A 159 2.53 3.47 18.21
C PHE A 159 3.91 3.56 18.89
N ASP A 160 4.04 2.94 20.06
CA ASP A 160 5.29 2.99 20.82
C ASP A 160 6.37 2.16 20.12
N ARG A 161 7.49 2.83 19.89
CA ARG A 161 8.69 2.23 19.31
C ARG A 161 9.86 2.44 20.25
N PRO A 162 10.06 1.56 21.22
CA PRO A 162 11.06 1.74 22.27
C PRO A 162 12.50 1.87 21.78
N ASN A 163 12.75 1.48 20.52
CA ASN A 163 14.04 1.63 19.84
C ASN A 163 14.23 2.99 19.16
N LEU A 164 13.23 3.89 19.17
CA LEU A 164 13.34 5.24 18.61
C LEU A 164 13.44 6.27 19.73
N TYR A 165 14.45 7.14 19.62
CA TYR A 165 14.59 8.32 20.46
C TYR A 165 14.07 9.55 19.74
N PHE A 166 13.22 10.34 20.39
CA PHE A 166 12.66 11.59 19.86
C PHE A 166 13.18 12.77 20.67
N GLU A 167 13.75 13.76 20.00
CA GLU A 167 14.21 15.01 20.60
C GLU A 167 13.67 16.21 19.83
N THR A 168 13.26 17.27 20.53
CA THR A 168 12.85 18.54 19.94
C THR A 168 13.79 19.64 20.42
N ARG A 169 14.41 20.31 19.47
CA ARG A 169 15.29 21.47 19.72
C ARG A 169 14.67 22.74 19.18
N ARG A 170 14.59 23.77 20.01
CA ARG A 170 14.20 25.11 19.58
C ARG A 170 15.42 25.81 18.97
N ALA A 171 15.31 26.24 17.72
CA ALA A 171 16.34 27.01 17.04
C ALA A 171 15.71 28.12 16.20
N LEU A 172 16.35 29.28 16.16
CA LEU A 172 15.97 30.32 15.23
C LEU A 172 16.25 29.89 13.80
N PRO A 173 15.52 30.38 12.78
CA PRO A 173 15.75 30.00 11.38
C PRO A 173 17.21 30.12 10.94
N SER A 174 17.90 31.17 11.40
CA SER A 174 19.32 31.40 11.10
C SER A 174 20.29 30.43 11.79
N GLN A 175 19.87 29.73 12.84
CA GLN A 175 20.68 28.79 13.60
C GLN A 175 20.50 27.34 13.11
N LYS A 176 19.38 27.03 12.44
CA LYS A 176 19.06 25.68 12.00
C LYS A 176 20.14 25.01 11.15
N PRO A 177 20.78 25.69 10.16
CA PRO A 177 21.83 25.09 9.38
C PRO A 177 23.03 24.63 10.22
N LYS A 178 23.44 25.44 11.20
CA LYS A 178 24.53 25.10 12.11
C LYS A 178 24.19 23.93 13.01
N GLU A 179 23.00 23.95 13.62
CA GLU A 179 22.52 22.86 14.48
C GLU A 179 22.43 21.52 13.71
N LEU A 180 21.98 21.58 12.45
CA LEU A 180 21.95 20.41 11.60
C LEU A 180 23.34 19.87 11.29
N LEU A 181 24.28 20.77 10.92
CA LEU A 181 25.65 20.39 10.62
C LEU A 181 26.33 19.77 11.84
N ASP A 182 26.16 20.39 13.02
CA ASP A 182 26.69 19.87 14.29
C ASP A 182 26.11 18.48 14.64
N LEU A 183 24.82 18.23 14.29
CA LEU A 183 24.21 16.92 14.46
C LEU A 183 24.81 15.88 13.51
N VAL A 184 24.91 16.21 12.22
CA VAL A 184 25.48 15.30 11.20
C VAL A 184 26.94 14.94 11.53
N LEU A 185 27.74 15.93 11.93
CA LEU A 185 29.15 15.69 12.31
C LEU A 185 29.28 14.82 13.57
N ARG A 186 28.34 14.92 14.51
CA ARG A 186 28.31 14.07 15.71
C ARG A 186 27.96 12.62 15.41
N GLU A 187 27.03 12.41 14.48
CA GLU A 187 26.59 11.05 14.08
C GLU A 187 27.63 10.31 13.22
N GLY A 188 28.62 11.04 12.67
CA GLY A 188 29.75 10.46 11.93
C GLY A 188 29.31 9.64 10.73
N ASP A 189 29.66 8.35 10.70
CA ASP A 189 29.37 7.44 9.58
C ASP A 189 27.94 6.87 9.59
N ASN A 190 27.09 7.28 10.52
CA ASN A 190 25.71 6.83 10.57
C ASN A 190 24.89 7.42 9.42
N ALA A 191 24.00 6.61 8.80
CA ALA A 191 23.10 7.10 7.78
C ALA A 191 21.99 7.96 8.40
N GLY A 192 21.66 9.09 7.75
CA GLY A 192 20.61 10.01 8.20
C GLY A 192 19.70 10.46 7.06
N ILE A 193 18.49 10.87 7.40
CA ILE A 193 17.53 11.47 6.46
C ILE A 193 17.11 12.83 6.99
N VAL A 194 17.25 13.87 6.19
CA VAL A 194 16.83 15.25 6.52
C VAL A 194 15.58 15.60 5.71
N TYR A 195 14.46 15.85 6.40
CA TYR A 195 13.23 16.31 5.79
C TYR A 195 13.17 17.84 5.79
N CYS A 196 12.88 18.41 4.63
CA CYS A 196 12.70 19.85 4.44
C CYS A 196 11.29 20.16 3.94
N SER A 197 10.79 21.37 4.24
CA SER A 197 9.44 21.79 3.85
C SER A 197 9.29 22.07 2.36
N THR A 198 10.38 22.36 1.64
CA THR A 198 10.38 22.70 0.21
C THR A 198 11.60 22.12 -0.50
N THR A 199 11.49 21.87 -1.80
CA THR A 199 12.61 21.42 -2.66
C THR A 199 13.79 22.40 -2.61
N LYS A 200 13.51 23.71 -2.58
CA LYS A 200 14.55 24.73 -2.43
C LYS A 200 15.36 24.54 -1.15
N GLN A 201 14.68 24.27 -0.02
CA GLN A 201 15.39 23.98 1.24
C GLN A 201 16.19 22.68 1.18
N VAL A 202 15.74 21.68 0.43
CA VAL A 202 16.52 20.45 0.22
C VAL A 202 17.83 20.79 -0.47
N ASP A 203 17.78 21.58 -1.59
CA ASP A 203 18.95 21.98 -2.35
C ASP A 203 19.92 22.85 -1.52
N GLU A 204 19.39 23.75 -0.70
CA GLU A 204 20.18 24.61 0.20
C GLU A 204 20.85 23.78 1.31
N THR A 205 20.12 22.82 1.89
CA THR A 205 20.61 21.95 2.97
C THR A 205 21.66 20.96 2.48
N ALA A 206 21.52 20.46 1.25
CA ALA A 206 22.49 19.54 0.66
C ALA A 206 23.86 20.18 0.33
N ARG A 207 23.94 21.51 0.38
CA ARG A 207 25.19 22.29 0.13
C ARG A 207 25.91 22.72 1.41
N LEU A 208 25.36 22.42 2.58
CA LEU A 208 25.99 22.68 3.87
C LEU A 208 27.13 21.69 4.11
#